data_67ed503376fcba628af2c18849230206
#
_entry.id   67ed503376fcba628af2c18849230206
#
_cell.length_a   1.000
_cell.length_b   1.000
_cell.length_c   1.000
_cell.angle_alpha   90.00
_cell.angle_beta   90.00
_cell.angle_gamma   90.00
#
_symmetry.space_group_name_H-M   'P 1'
#
loop_
_entity.id
_entity.type
_entity.pdbx_description
1 polymer ?
#
loop_
_entity_poly.entity_id
_entity_poly.type
_entity_poly.pdbx_seq_one_letter_code
_entity_poly.pdbx_strand_id
1 'polypeptide(L)'
;MESQKQTPILRAVFLTTFLDLVGFSIIFPLFPQLLDYYLSLEGPDSLIGNLVRFLEKFSSQSENSEFLTVVLFGGVLGSLYSILQFICAPIWGVVSDRYGRRNTLLLTISGTFLSYLAWFFAKNFAILIV
;
A
#
# COMPACT_ATOMS: atom_id res chain seq x y z
N MET A 1 -8.36 -32.58 -23.91
CA MET A 1 -7.23 -31.72 -24.33
C MET A 1 -7.23 -30.29 -23.70
N GLU A 2 -8.24 -29.92 -22.95
CA GLU A 2 -8.39 -28.61 -22.32
C GLU A 2 -7.60 -28.44 -20.99
N SER A 3 -7.36 -29.52 -20.29
CA SER A 3 -6.67 -29.55 -18.99
C SER A 3 -5.18 -29.13 -19.06
N GLN A 4 -4.51 -29.38 -20.17
CA GLN A 4 -3.07 -29.02 -20.31
C GLN A 4 -2.79 -27.53 -20.52
N LYS A 5 -3.76 -26.75 -21.00
CA LYS A 5 -3.60 -25.29 -21.19
C LYS A 5 -3.86 -24.49 -19.93
N GLN A 6 -4.55 -25.03 -18.94
CA GLN A 6 -4.89 -24.32 -17.69
C GLN A 6 -3.73 -24.28 -16.70
N THR A 7 -2.87 -25.28 -16.69
CA THR A 7 -1.76 -25.41 -15.74
C THR A 7 -0.74 -24.25 -15.81
N PRO A 8 -0.28 -23.77 -17.00
CA PRO A 8 0.65 -22.66 -17.06
C PRO A 8 0.01 -21.33 -16.64
N ILE A 9 -1.29 -21.13 -16.93
CA ILE A 9 -2.02 -19.92 -16.51
C ILE A 9 -2.19 -19.90 -15.00
N LEU A 10 -2.55 -21.03 -14.39
CA LEU A 10 -2.69 -21.15 -12.94
C LEU A 10 -1.36 -20.87 -12.22
N ARG A 11 -0.24 -21.41 -12.75
CA ARG A 11 1.09 -21.15 -12.21
C ARG A 11 1.49 -19.68 -12.32
N ALA A 12 1.18 -19.03 -13.43
CA ALA A 12 1.46 -17.61 -13.61
C ALA A 12 0.67 -16.75 -12.61
N VAL A 13 -0.63 -17.03 -12.45
CA VAL A 13 -1.48 -16.33 -11.47
C VAL A 13 -0.98 -16.56 -10.04
N PHE A 14 -0.65 -17.79 -9.69
CA PHE A 14 -0.11 -18.10 -8.37
C PHE A 14 1.21 -17.37 -8.10
N LEU A 15 2.12 -17.37 -9.09
CA LEU A 15 3.42 -16.71 -8.95
C LEU A 15 3.28 -15.18 -8.79
N THR A 16 2.42 -14.55 -9.59
CA THR A 16 2.17 -13.11 -9.47
C THR A 16 1.55 -12.76 -8.11
N THR A 17 0.54 -13.49 -7.68
CA THR A 17 -0.08 -13.29 -6.36
C THR A 17 0.92 -13.51 -5.22
N PHE A 18 1.78 -14.52 -5.33
CA PHE A 18 2.83 -14.77 -4.35
C PHE A 18 3.84 -13.61 -4.28
N LEU A 19 4.29 -13.12 -5.44
CA LEU A 19 5.22 -11.98 -5.50
C LEU A 19 4.57 -10.70 -4.94
N ASP A 20 3.29 -10.46 -5.22
CA ASP A 20 2.54 -9.34 -4.65
C ASP A 20 2.46 -9.42 -3.12
N LEU A 21 2.15 -10.61 -2.58
CA LEU A 21 2.11 -10.82 -1.13
C LEU A 21 3.48 -10.62 -0.47
N VAL A 22 4.56 -11.09 -1.10
CA VAL A 22 5.93 -10.86 -0.62
C VAL A 22 6.25 -9.36 -0.63
N GLY A 23 5.95 -8.65 -1.74
CA GLY A 23 6.15 -7.21 -1.84
C GLY A 23 5.39 -6.45 -0.77
N PHE A 24 4.14 -6.79 -0.54
CA PHE A 24 3.32 -6.19 0.52
C PHE A 24 3.88 -6.46 1.93
N SER A 25 4.36 -7.68 2.19
CA SER A 25 4.93 -8.06 3.49
C SER A 25 6.19 -7.28 3.85
N ILE A 26 7.00 -6.88 2.86
CA ILE A 26 8.24 -6.12 3.08
C ILE A 26 7.96 -4.70 3.63
N ILE A 27 6.79 -4.15 3.36
CA ILE A 27 6.43 -2.79 3.79
C ILE A 27 6.30 -2.71 5.32
N PHE A 28 5.79 -3.75 5.99
CA PHE A 28 5.55 -3.72 7.44
C PHE A 28 6.78 -3.40 8.30
N PRO A 29 7.93 -4.06 8.12
CA PRO A 29 9.14 -3.73 8.89
C PRO A 29 9.75 -2.36 8.52
N LEU A 30 9.33 -1.75 7.42
CA LEU A 30 9.79 -0.42 7.02
C LEU A 30 8.99 0.72 7.66
N PHE A 31 7.81 0.47 8.23
CA PHE A 31 6.98 1.51 8.84
C PHE A 31 7.69 2.35 9.91
N PRO A 32 8.44 1.79 10.87
CA PRO A 32 9.17 2.58 11.85
C PRO A 32 10.15 3.54 11.19
N GLN A 33 10.94 3.04 10.25
CA GLN A 33 11.95 3.81 9.53
C GLN A 33 11.33 4.91 8.65
N LEU A 34 10.20 4.61 8.01
CA LEU A 34 9.45 5.59 7.22
C LEU A 34 8.88 6.70 8.11
N LEU A 35 8.36 6.34 9.28
CA LEU A 35 7.84 7.29 10.24
C LEU A 35 8.94 8.26 10.68
N ASP A 36 10.08 7.76 11.13
CA ASP A 36 11.22 8.55 11.59
C ASP A 36 11.79 9.43 10.47
N TYR A 37 11.92 8.87 9.27
CA TYR A 37 12.42 9.58 8.11
C TYR A 37 11.54 10.79 7.74
N TYR A 38 10.23 10.58 7.59
CA TYR A 38 9.33 11.66 7.19
C TYR A 38 9.08 12.67 8.31
N LEU A 39 9.09 12.24 9.58
CA LEU A 39 9.02 13.16 10.72
C LEU A 39 10.24 14.08 10.78
N SER A 40 11.43 13.53 10.49
CA SER A 40 12.66 14.34 10.44
C SER A 40 12.71 15.29 9.25
N LEU A 41 12.07 14.93 8.12
CA LEU A 41 12.08 15.71 6.90
C LEU A 41 11.05 16.86 6.91
N GLU A 42 9.84 16.60 7.36
CA GLU A 42 8.70 17.51 7.26
C GLU A 42 8.41 18.27 8.57
N GLY A 43 8.97 17.79 9.70
CA GLY A 43 8.79 18.39 11.02
C GLY A 43 7.44 18.09 11.68
N PRO A 44 7.28 18.55 12.95
CA PRO A 44 6.13 18.20 13.78
C PRO A 44 4.79 18.86 13.37
N ASP A 45 4.82 19.88 12.52
CA ASP A 45 3.62 20.61 12.09
C ASP A 45 3.10 20.15 10.73
N SER A 46 3.72 19.13 10.16
CA SER A 46 3.31 18.50 8.90
C SER A 46 2.09 17.57 9.07
N LEU A 47 1.59 17.06 7.95
CA LEU A 47 0.50 16.09 7.92
C LEU A 47 0.84 14.85 8.75
N ILE A 48 2.07 14.35 8.63
CA ILE A 48 2.57 13.22 9.40
C ILE A 48 2.70 13.56 10.89
N GLY A 49 3.21 14.75 11.23
CA GLY A 49 3.33 15.21 12.62
C GLY A 49 1.97 15.31 13.32
N ASN A 50 0.97 15.84 12.63
CA ASN A 50 -0.41 15.88 13.15
C ASN A 50 -1.02 14.48 13.34
N LEU A 51 -0.76 13.56 12.39
CA LEU A 51 -1.20 12.18 12.51
C LEU A 51 -0.53 11.49 13.69
N VAL A 52 0.76 11.67 13.87
CA VAL A 52 1.52 11.10 15.00
C VAL A 52 1.01 11.64 16.34
N ARG A 53 0.83 12.94 16.48
CA ARG A 53 0.24 13.55 17.69
C ARG A 53 -1.16 13.00 18.00
N PHE A 54 -1.96 12.78 16.96
CA PHE A 54 -3.27 12.16 17.13
C PHE A 54 -3.14 10.72 17.64
N LEU A 55 -2.20 9.93 17.11
CA LEU A 55 -1.96 8.56 17.53
C LEU A 55 -1.35 8.48 18.94
N GLU A 56 -0.43 9.38 19.29
CA GLU A 56 0.17 9.49 20.63
C GLU A 56 -0.88 9.75 21.70
N LYS A 57 -1.92 10.51 21.39
CA LYS A 57 -3.04 10.73 22.32
C LYS A 57 -3.76 9.45 22.70
N PHE A 58 -3.80 8.46 21.81
CA PHE A 58 -4.36 7.14 22.10
C PHE A 58 -3.34 6.19 22.73
N SER A 59 -2.06 6.40 22.48
CA SER A 59 -0.95 5.59 22.97
C SER A 59 -0.48 6.00 24.36
N SER A 60 -0.73 7.23 24.80
CA SER A 60 -0.20 7.84 26.04
C SER A 60 -0.59 7.13 27.33
N GLN A 61 -1.50 6.15 27.31
CA GLN A 61 -1.91 5.36 28.47
C GLN A 61 -1.12 4.04 28.64
N SER A 62 -0.12 3.79 27.82
CA SER A 62 0.60 2.51 27.76
C SER A 62 2.09 2.68 28.02
N GLU A 63 2.68 1.75 28.79
CA GLU A 63 4.15 1.75 29.09
C GLU A 63 5.04 1.69 27.84
N ASN A 64 4.50 1.26 26.69
CA ASN A 64 5.20 1.15 25.41
C ASN A 64 4.63 2.11 24.35
N SER A 65 4.51 3.39 24.69
CA SER A 65 3.87 4.42 23.84
C SER A 65 4.49 4.53 22.44
N GLU A 66 5.81 4.45 22.32
CA GLU A 66 6.51 4.53 21.01
C GLU A 66 6.17 3.36 20.10
N PHE A 67 6.24 2.13 20.62
CA PHE A 67 5.88 0.93 19.88
C PHE A 67 4.42 0.96 19.41
N LEU A 68 3.51 1.37 20.30
CA LEU A 68 2.09 1.50 19.96
C LEU A 68 1.85 2.56 18.87
N THR A 69 2.55 3.67 18.90
CA THR A 69 2.44 4.73 17.87
C THR A 69 2.82 4.19 16.50
N VAL A 70 3.90 3.42 16.39
CA VAL A 70 4.31 2.77 15.13
C VAL A 70 3.27 1.76 14.64
N VAL A 71 2.75 0.93 15.55
CA VAL A 71 1.72 -0.07 15.22
C VAL A 71 0.43 0.61 14.75
N LEU A 72 -0.01 1.67 15.44
CA LEU A 72 -1.20 2.44 15.07
C LEU A 72 -0.99 3.16 13.72
N PHE A 73 0.19 3.70 13.46
CA PHE A 73 0.54 4.30 12.18
C PHE A 73 0.43 3.29 11.03
N GLY A 74 1.02 2.11 11.19
CA GLY A 74 0.88 1.03 10.23
C GLY A 74 -0.58 0.58 10.05
N GLY A 75 -1.34 0.54 11.15
CA GLY A 75 -2.77 0.21 11.14
C GLY A 75 -3.60 1.23 10.36
N VAL A 76 -3.32 2.53 10.51
CA VAL A 76 -3.99 3.59 9.75
C VAL A 76 -3.67 3.49 8.27
N LEU A 77 -2.41 3.31 7.89
CA LEU A 77 -2.02 3.13 6.48
C LEU A 77 -2.65 1.87 5.88
N GLY A 78 -2.63 0.76 6.61
CA GLY A 78 -3.26 -0.50 6.18
C GLY A 78 -4.78 -0.38 6.05
N SER A 79 -5.45 0.35 6.94
CA SER A 79 -6.90 0.58 6.84
C SER A 79 -7.26 1.48 5.66
N LEU A 80 -6.48 2.52 5.39
CA LEU A 80 -6.62 3.38 4.22
C LEU A 80 -6.50 2.57 2.92
N TYR A 81 -5.46 1.74 2.82
CA TYR A 81 -5.26 0.83 1.70
C TYR A 81 -6.47 -0.10 1.51
N SER A 82 -6.96 -0.71 2.60
CA SER A 82 -8.08 -1.65 2.55
C SER A 82 -9.38 -0.97 2.11
N ILE A 83 -9.64 0.25 2.56
CA ILE A 83 -10.81 1.05 2.15
C ILE A 83 -10.73 1.40 0.67
N LEU A 84 -9.57 1.88 0.21
CA LEU A 84 -9.35 2.18 -1.21
C LEU A 84 -9.53 0.93 -2.07
N GLN A 85 -8.97 -0.19 -1.65
CA GLN A 85 -9.11 -1.47 -2.35
C GLN A 85 -10.58 -1.91 -2.41
N PHE A 86 -11.33 -1.78 -1.31
CA PHE A 86 -12.75 -2.13 -1.27
C PHE A 86 -13.57 -1.30 -2.25
N ILE A 87 -13.29 0.00 -2.36
CA ILE A 87 -13.99 0.90 -3.28
C ILE A 87 -13.55 0.65 -4.73
N CYS A 88 -12.26 0.47 -4.97
CA CYS A 88 -11.72 0.34 -6.32
C CYS A 88 -11.94 -1.04 -6.95
N ALA A 89 -11.99 -2.12 -6.15
CA ALA A 89 -12.13 -3.47 -6.68
C ALA A 89 -13.36 -3.67 -7.57
N PRO A 90 -14.60 -3.27 -7.18
CA PRO A 90 -15.76 -3.38 -8.05
C PRO A 90 -15.66 -2.50 -9.30
N ILE A 91 -15.05 -1.32 -9.20
CA ILE A 91 -14.86 -0.41 -10.34
C ILE A 91 -13.95 -1.08 -11.38
N TRP A 92 -12.84 -1.64 -10.95
CA TRP A 92 -11.92 -2.37 -11.83
C TRP A 92 -12.54 -3.64 -12.42
N GLY A 93 -13.44 -4.30 -11.68
CA GLY A 93 -14.24 -5.40 -12.21
C GLY A 93 -15.06 -4.98 -13.43
N VAL A 94 -15.85 -3.92 -13.29
CA VAL A 94 -16.70 -3.37 -14.37
C VAL A 94 -15.85 -2.89 -15.56
N VAL A 95 -14.73 -2.22 -15.29
CA VAL A 95 -13.79 -1.76 -16.33
C VAL A 95 -13.22 -2.95 -17.10
N SER A 96 -12.82 -4.02 -16.40
CA SER A 96 -12.29 -5.24 -17.01
C SER A 96 -13.29 -5.93 -17.92
N ASP A 97 -14.56 -5.96 -17.52
CA ASP A 97 -15.63 -6.56 -18.33
C ASP A 97 -15.96 -5.72 -19.57
N ARG A 98 -15.84 -4.39 -19.47
CA ARG A 98 -16.21 -3.46 -20.54
C ARG A 98 -15.11 -3.24 -21.57
N TYR A 99 -13.86 -3.12 -21.14
CA TYR A 99 -12.70 -2.82 -21.99
C TYR A 99 -11.85 -4.05 -22.34
N GLY A 100 -12.20 -5.19 -21.78
CA GLY A 100 -11.50 -6.45 -21.95
C GLY A 100 -10.34 -6.64 -20.97
N ARG A 101 -10.19 -7.87 -20.52
CA ARG A 101 -9.23 -8.24 -19.45
C ARG A 101 -7.79 -7.88 -19.79
N ARG A 102 -7.38 -8.03 -21.05
CA ARG A 102 -6.00 -7.74 -21.49
C ARG A 102 -5.67 -6.25 -21.38
N ASN A 103 -6.56 -5.38 -21.86
CA ASN A 103 -6.33 -3.94 -21.84
C ASN A 103 -6.34 -3.40 -20.41
N THR A 104 -7.25 -3.89 -19.58
CA THR A 104 -7.31 -3.53 -18.17
C THR A 104 -6.03 -3.95 -17.43
N LEU A 105 -5.52 -5.15 -17.71
CA LEU A 105 -4.28 -5.63 -17.10
C LEU A 105 -3.07 -4.78 -17.53
N LEU A 106 -2.97 -4.41 -18.80
CA LEU A 106 -1.91 -3.52 -19.27
C LEU A 106 -2.00 -2.13 -18.62
N LEU A 107 -3.21 -1.60 -18.46
CA LEU A 107 -3.45 -0.31 -17.81
C LEU A 107 -3.03 -0.36 -16.33
N THR A 108 -3.41 -1.42 -15.60
CA THR A 108 -3.05 -1.57 -14.18
C THR A 108 -1.54 -1.73 -13.99
N ILE A 109 -0.87 -2.54 -14.80
CA ILE A 109 0.59 -2.70 -14.75
C ILE A 109 1.30 -1.37 -15.05
N SER A 110 0.83 -0.62 -16.05
CA SER A 110 1.39 0.70 -16.36
C SER A 110 1.16 1.69 -15.21
N GLY A 111 -0.01 1.65 -14.57
CA GLY A 111 -0.32 2.46 -13.40
C GLY A 111 0.60 2.14 -12.22
N THR A 112 0.79 0.85 -11.93
CA THR A 112 1.70 0.39 -10.87
C THR A 112 3.15 0.83 -11.14
N PHE A 113 3.60 0.72 -12.38
CA PHE A 113 4.94 1.19 -12.78
C PHE A 113 5.11 2.69 -12.54
N LEU A 114 4.12 3.50 -12.94
CA LEU A 114 4.11 4.95 -12.69
C LEU A 114 4.09 5.29 -11.19
N SER A 115 3.33 4.52 -10.40
CA SER A 115 3.30 4.69 -8.94
C SER A 115 4.65 4.41 -8.30
N TYR A 116 5.35 3.36 -8.72
CA TYR A 116 6.72 3.09 -8.23
C TYR A 116 7.71 4.18 -8.66
N LEU A 117 7.57 4.73 -9.87
CA LEU A 117 8.37 5.88 -10.30
C LEU A 117 8.08 7.12 -9.43
N ALA A 118 6.82 7.40 -9.15
CA ALA A 118 6.44 8.49 -8.27
C ALA A 118 7.02 8.29 -6.86
N TRP A 119 6.98 7.08 -6.35
CA TRP A 119 7.58 6.70 -5.07
C TRP A 119 9.10 6.93 -5.03
N PHE A 120 9.79 6.58 -6.09
CA PHE A 120 11.23 6.81 -6.20
C PHE A 120 11.61 8.30 -6.10
N PHE A 121 10.73 9.18 -6.60
CA PHE A 121 10.91 10.64 -6.53
C PHE A 121 10.20 11.27 -5.33
N ALA A 122 9.54 10.48 -4.48
CA ALA A 122 8.79 11.00 -3.34
C ALA A 122 9.73 11.61 -2.29
N LYS A 123 9.72 12.94 -2.20
CA LYS A 123 10.43 13.69 -1.17
C LYS A 123 9.54 14.09 0.01
N ASN A 124 8.23 13.95 -0.13
CA ASN A 124 7.23 14.36 0.85
C ASN A 124 6.28 13.22 1.17
N PHE A 125 5.86 13.14 2.44
CA PHE A 125 4.90 12.13 2.92
C PHE A 125 3.57 12.15 2.16
N ALA A 126 3.11 13.34 1.74
CA ALA A 126 1.89 13.47 0.94
C ALA A 126 1.95 12.71 -0.40
N ILE A 127 3.14 12.64 -1.04
CA ILE A 127 3.34 11.89 -2.29
C ILE A 127 3.36 10.38 -2.03
N LEU A 128 3.74 9.96 -0.83
CA LEU A 128 3.76 8.55 -0.45
C LEU A 128 2.34 7.97 -0.28
N ILE A 129 1.37 8.79 0.11
CA ILE A 129 -0.03 8.38 0.31
C ILE A 129 -0.79 8.25 -1.02
N VAL A 130 -0.38 8.96 -2.08
CA VAL A 130 -1.01 8.92 -3.41
C VAL A 130 -0.56 7.71 -4.21
#